data_6738df67210a0fdd8b61bba7a58c6a55
#
_entry.id   6738df67210a0fdd8b61bba7a58c6a55
#
_cell.length_a   1.000
_cell.length_b   1.000
_cell.length_c   1.000
_cell.angle_alpha   90.00
_cell.angle_beta   90.00
_cell.angle_gamma   90.00
#
_symmetry.space_group_name_H-M   'P 1'
#
loop_
_entity.id
_entity.type
_entity.pdbx_description
1 polymer ?
#
loop_
_entity_poly.entity_id
_entity_poly.type
_entity_poly.pdbx_seq_one_letter_code
_entity_poly.pdbx_strand_id
1 'polypeptide(L)'
;MLFKYWVVCLLLFILFIQARASSFMPAVTNYLAKDYEAGYQNWACAQGSNGEMYFGNSQGLLVYDGYRWTLHKVPGNHIVRSVYVKEDRIYVGAFEEFGYFKYSEAGTLRYHSLSKFLKNFPMENNEIWNIVELDGRIYFQSFSAWFSYDGKMVRAL
;
A
#
# COMPACT_ATOMS: atom_id res chain seq x y z
N MET A 1 -50.93 -15.36 -38.47
CA MET A 1 -50.49 -14.72 -37.15
C MET A 1 -49.11 -15.17 -36.71
N LEU A 2 -48.77 -16.45 -36.76
CA LEU A 2 -47.47 -17.01 -36.38
C LEU A 2 -46.23 -16.38 -37.07
N PHE A 3 -46.34 -16.03 -38.35
CA PHE A 3 -45.24 -15.46 -39.13
C PHE A 3 -44.71 -14.13 -38.56
N LYS A 4 -45.58 -13.28 -38.00
CA LYS A 4 -45.16 -12.01 -37.36
C LYS A 4 -44.33 -12.25 -36.12
N TYR A 5 -44.64 -13.25 -35.33
CA TYR A 5 -43.84 -13.59 -34.11
C TYR A 5 -42.47 -14.14 -34.48
N TRP A 6 -42.39 -14.94 -35.56
CA TRP A 6 -41.10 -15.43 -36.06
C TRP A 6 -40.17 -14.32 -36.51
N VAL A 7 -40.69 -13.30 -37.20
CA VAL A 7 -39.90 -12.15 -37.62
C VAL A 7 -39.42 -11.33 -36.44
N VAL A 8 -40.28 -11.13 -35.43
CA VAL A 8 -39.88 -10.40 -34.18
C VAL A 8 -38.81 -11.17 -33.41
N CYS A 9 -38.94 -12.49 -33.25
CA CYS A 9 -37.92 -13.31 -32.60
C CYS A 9 -36.59 -13.30 -33.35
N LEU A 10 -36.62 -13.33 -34.70
CA LEU A 10 -35.41 -13.24 -35.51
C LEU A 10 -34.71 -11.88 -35.36
N LEU A 11 -35.48 -10.79 -35.34
CA LEU A 11 -34.94 -9.45 -35.11
C LEU A 11 -34.33 -9.30 -33.72
N LEU A 12 -34.97 -9.82 -32.69
CA LEU A 12 -34.42 -9.83 -31.31
C LEU A 12 -33.15 -10.67 -31.26
N PHE A 13 -33.09 -11.82 -31.92
CA PHE A 13 -31.88 -12.66 -31.97
C PHE A 13 -30.72 -11.96 -32.65
N ILE A 14 -30.98 -11.23 -33.76
CA ILE A 14 -29.97 -10.43 -34.46
C ILE A 14 -29.42 -9.28 -33.56
N LEU A 15 -30.29 -8.62 -32.76
CA LEU A 15 -29.88 -7.60 -31.81
C LEU A 15 -28.98 -8.16 -30.69
N PHE A 16 -29.22 -9.39 -30.24
CA PHE A 16 -28.37 -10.06 -29.24
C PHE A 16 -26.97 -10.41 -29.78
N ILE A 17 -26.83 -10.72 -31.06
CA ILE A 17 -25.52 -11.05 -31.67
C ILE A 17 -24.62 -9.83 -31.79
N GLN A 18 -25.16 -8.61 -31.75
CA GLN A 18 -24.37 -7.37 -31.86
C GLN A 18 -23.84 -6.86 -30.50
N ALA A 19 -24.17 -7.50 -29.38
CA ALA A 19 -23.59 -7.18 -28.08
C ALA A 19 -22.12 -7.66 -28.02
N ARG A 20 -21.22 -6.94 -28.68
CA ARG A 20 -19.77 -7.13 -28.50
C ARG A 20 -19.42 -6.57 -27.14
N ALA A 21 -18.99 -7.42 -26.24
CA ALA A 21 -18.27 -6.99 -25.06
C ALA A 21 -17.00 -6.27 -25.53
N SER A 22 -16.97 -4.96 -25.38
CA SER A 22 -15.74 -4.18 -25.56
C SER A 22 -14.78 -4.65 -24.48
N SER A 23 -13.68 -5.29 -24.87
CA SER A 23 -12.61 -5.60 -23.92
C SER A 23 -11.98 -4.26 -23.52
N PHE A 24 -12.32 -3.79 -22.34
CA PHE A 24 -11.66 -2.62 -21.76
C PHE A 24 -10.23 -3.03 -21.39
N MET A 25 -9.27 -2.59 -22.19
CA MET A 25 -7.86 -2.71 -21.83
C MET A 25 -7.50 -1.46 -21.03
N PRO A 26 -7.16 -1.59 -19.73
CA PRO A 26 -6.73 -0.44 -18.95
C PRO A 26 -5.45 0.12 -19.54
N ALA A 27 -5.30 1.44 -19.50
CA ALA A 27 -4.04 2.08 -19.86
C ALA A 27 -2.96 1.63 -18.85
N VAL A 28 -1.84 1.13 -19.38
CA VAL A 28 -0.71 0.68 -18.55
C VAL A 28 0.45 1.65 -18.76
N THR A 29 0.97 2.19 -17.68
CA THR A 29 2.19 2.99 -17.66
C THR A 29 3.25 2.26 -16.86
N ASN A 30 4.40 2.01 -17.48
CA ASN A 30 5.55 1.39 -16.81
C ASN A 30 6.52 2.47 -16.35
N TYR A 31 6.85 2.46 -15.06
CA TYR A 31 7.86 3.33 -14.46
C TYR A 31 9.13 2.53 -14.19
N LEU A 32 10.26 3.05 -14.59
CA LEU A 32 11.58 2.48 -14.31
C LEU A 32 12.20 3.16 -13.08
N ALA A 33 13.19 2.55 -12.45
CA ALA A 33 13.88 3.11 -11.29
C ALA A 33 14.44 4.52 -11.53
N LYS A 34 14.85 4.83 -12.76
CA LYS A 34 15.28 6.17 -13.17
C LYS A 34 14.16 7.22 -13.16
N ASP A 35 12.89 6.77 -13.31
CA ASP A 35 11.75 7.70 -13.37
C ASP A 35 11.28 8.10 -11.96
N TYR A 36 11.54 7.25 -10.96
CA TYR A 36 11.19 7.52 -9.56
C TYR A 36 12.41 7.69 -8.62
N GLU A 37 13.63 7.64 -9.18
CA GLU A 37 14.91 7.94 -8.49
C GLU A 37 15.06 7.22 -7.13
N ALA A 38 14.67 5.93 -7.06
CA ALA A 38 14.76 5.12 -5.86
C ALA A 38 15.26 3.69 -6.16
N GLY A 39 15.27 2.82 -5.17
CA GLY A 39 15.71 1.43 -5.33
C GLY A 39 14.85 0.63 -6.32
N TYR A 40 15.46 -0.34 -6.98
CA TYR A 40 14.82 -1.15 -8.02
C TYR A 40 13.69 -2.06 -7.50
N GLN A 41 13.65 -2.34 -6.19
CA GLN A 41 12.68 -3.26 -5.63
C GLN A 41 11.65 -2.50 -4.79
N ASN A 42 10.37 -2.75 -5.12
CA ASN A 42 9.23 -2.38 -4.32
C ASN A 42 8.64 -3.66 -3.71
N TRP A 43 8.53 -3.72 -2.39
CA TRP A 43 8.17 -4.90 -1.61
C TRP A 43 6.68 -4.94 -1.24
N ALA A 44 6.08 -3.78 -1.11
CA ALA A 44 4.68 -3.62 -0.77
C ALA A 44 4.11 -2.39 -1.45
N CYS A 45 2.79 -2.33 -1.60
CA CYS A 45 2.09 -1.13 -2.04
C CYS A 45 0.78 -0.97 -1.28
N ALA A 46 0.39 0.27 -1.06
CA ALA A 46 -0.90 0.64 -0.49
C ALA A 46 -1.37 1.96 -1.08
N GLN A 47 -2.69 2.18 -1.10
CA GLN A 47 -3.29 3.43 -1.54
C GLN A 47 -3.89 4.18 -0.36
N GLY A 48 -3.65 5.48 -0.29
CA GLY A 48 -4.28 6.38 0.65
C GLY A 48 -5.67 6.85 0.19
N SER A 49 -6.45 7.35 1.14
CA SER A 49 -7.76 7.94 0.84
C SER A 49 -7.69 9.21 -0.03
N ASN A 50 -6.52 9.87 -0.05
CA ASN A 50 -6.19 11.00 -0.90
C ASN A 50 -5.82 10.62 -2.35
N GLY A 51 -5.79 9.31 -2.66
CA GLY A 51 -5.42 8.79 -3.97
C GLY A 51 -3.91 8.57 -4.17
N GLU A 52 -3.06 9.02 -3.27
CA GLU A 52 -1.63 8.75 -3.30
C GLU A 52 -1.33 7.25 -3.18
N MET A 53 -0.29 6.81 -3.88
CA MET A 53 0.22 5.45 -3.80
C MET A 53 1.51 5.43 -2.97
N TYR A 54 1.60 4.51 -2.05
CA TYR A 54 2.72 4.31 -1.15
C TYR A 54 3.38 2.97 -1.43
N PHE A 55 4.71 2.97 -1.60
CA PHE A 55 5.46 1.75 -1.88
C PHE A 55 6.56 1.56 -0.83
N GLY A 56 6.63 0.37 -0.27
CA GLY A 56 7.79 -0.07 0.50
C GLY A 56 8.94 -0.34 -0.46
N ASN A 57 9.93 0.54 -0.50
CA ASN A 57 11.04 0.47 -1.44
C ASN A 57 12.34 0.10 -0.72
N SER A 58 13.30 -0.43 -1.47
CA SER A 58 14.64 -0.78 -0.95
C SER A 58 15.42 0.40 -0.37
N GLN A 59 14.95 1.64 -0.55
CA GLN A 59 15.57 2.84 -0.01
C GLN A 59 14.69 3.63 0.96
N GLY A 60 13.48 3.13 1.28
CA GLY A 60 12.54 3.81 2.17
C GLY A 60 11.09 3.71 1.74
N LEU A 61 10.27 4.67 2.12
CA LEU A 61 8.89 4.82 1.63
C LEU A 61 8.90 5.68 0.37
N LEU A 62 8.50 5.10 -0.75
CA LEU A 62 8.33 5.81 -2.01
C LEU A 62 6.86 6.21 -2.17
N VAL A 63 6.59 7.46 -2.46
CA VAL A 63 5.25 8.04 -2.60
C VAL A 63 5.05 8.52 -4.03
N TYR A 64 3.88 8.22 -4.60
CA TYR A 64 3.42 8.73 -5.88
C TYR A 64 2.09 9.46 -5.72
N ASP A 65 2.06 10.75 -6.01
CA ASP A 65 0.88 11.61 -5.86
C ASP A 65 0.00 11.68 -7.12
N GLY A 66 0.30 10.86 -8.13
CA GLY A 66 -0.32 10.89 -9.45
C GLY A 66 0.49 11.67 -10.49
N TYR A 67 1.49 12.44 -10.05
CA TYR A 67 2.35 13.24 -10.91
C TYR A 67 3.84 13.10 -10.56
N ARG A 68 4.18 13.11 -9.26
CA ARG A 68 5.56 13.09 -8.75
C ARG A 68 5.81 11.87 -7.91
N TRP A 69 7.07 11.42 -7.97
CA TRP A 69 7.64 10.43 -7.07
C TRP A 69 8.48 11.13 -5.99
N THR A 70 8.31 10.72 -4.75
CA THR A 70 9.09 11.28 -3.63
C THR A 70 9.53 10.15 -2.71
N LEU A 71 10.85 10.06 -2.44
CA LEU A 71 11.40 9.06 -1.54
C LEU A 71 11.56 9.65 -0.13
N HIS A 72 10.96 8.99 0.86
CA HIS A 72 11.07 9.31 2.26
C HIS A 72 11.83 8.21 2.99
N LYS A 73 12.91 8.58 3.67
CA LYS A 73 13.76 7.62 4.37
C LYS A 73 13.25 7.38 5.79
N VAL A 74 13.40 6.14 6.26
CA VAL A 74 13.28 5.77 7.68
C VAL A 74 14.65 5.88 8.35
N PRO A 75 14.74 5.99 9.70
CA PRO A 75 16.01 5.95 10.43
C PRO A 75 16.86 4.77 9.99
N GLY A 76 18.17 4.95 9.90
CA GLY A 76 19.10 3.92 9.43
C GLY A 76 19.12 3.72 7.91
N ASN A 77 18.27 4.41 7.15
CA ASN A 77 18.09 4.22 5.69
C ASN A 77 17.75 2.77 5.32
N HIS A 78 16.99 2.10 6.17
CA HIS A 78 16.62 0.70 5.96
C HIS A 78 15.60 0.52 4.84
N ILE A 79 15.58 -0.70 4.31
CA ILE A 79 14.57 -1.17 3.36
C ILE A 79 13.21 -1.18 4.05
N VAL A 80 12.18 -0.61 3.41
CA VAL A 80 10.80 -0.75 3.84
C VAL A 80 10.19 -1.97 3.15
N ARG A 81 9.78 -2.97 3.94
CA ARG A 81 9.24 -4.25 3.49
C ARG A 81 7.72 -4.29 3.46
N SER A 82 7.09 -3.59 4.37
CA SER A 82 5.63 -3.60 4.49
C SER A 82 5.08 -2.18 4.63
N VAL A 83 3.90 -1.96 4.05
CA VAL A 83 3.18 -0.70 4.10
C VAL A 83 1.70 -0.98 4.37
N TYR A 84 1.10 -0.23 5.28
CA TYR A 84 -0.32 -0.27 5.57
C TYR A 84 -0.85 1.13 5.83
N VAL A 85 -1.95 1.52 5.17
CA VAL A 85 -2.55 2.84 5.34
C VAL A 85 -3.82 2.71 6.17
N LYS A 86 -3.89 3.52 7.22
CA LYS A 86 -5.11 3.70 8.00
C LYS A 86 -5.28 5.17 8.34
N GLU A 87 -6.42 5.73 7.95
CA GLU A 87 -6.74 7.13 8.18
C GLU A 87 -5.64 8.06 7.63
N ASP A 88 -5.03 8.88 8.48
CA ASP A 88 -3.98 9.83 8.15
C ASP A 88 -2.56 9.29 8.39
N ARG A 89 -2.42 7.98 8.64
CA ARG A 89 -1.14 7.33 8.93
C ARG A 89 -0.77 6.28 7.91
N ILE A 90 0.46 6.34 7.45
CA ILE A 90 1.08 5.36 6.58
C ILE A 90 2.04 4.56 7.45
N TYR A 91 1.60 3.40 7.92
CA TYR A 91 2.42 2.49 8.72
C TYR A 91 3.43 1.79 7.83
N VAL A 92 4.66 1.68 8.30
CA VAL A 92 5.77 1.03 7.60
C VAL A 92 6.53 0.11 8.52
N GLY A 93 6.93 -1.02 7.95
CA GLY A 93 7.80 -1.99 8.58
C GLY A 93 9.09 -2.12 7.79
N ALA A 94 10.21 -2.09 8.49
CA ALA A 94 11.55 -2.12 7.94
C ALA A 94 12.45 -3.08 8.73
N PHE A 95 13.75 -3.11 8.40
CA PHE A 95 14.75 -3.84 9.16
C PHE A 95 15.04 -3.09 10.48
N GLU A 96 14.86 -3.77 11.61
CA GLU A 96 15.05 -3.25 12.98
C GLU A 96 14.24 -1.99 13.32
N GLU A 97 13.28 -1.63 12.48
CA GLU A 97 12.51 -0.40 12.62
C GLU A 97 11.07 -0.59 12.15
N PHE A 98 10.13 0.00 12.87
CA PHE A 98 8.75 0.17 12.40
C PHE A 98 8.13 1.42 13.00
N GLY A 99 7.15 1.96 12.30
CA GLY A 99 6.48 3.19 12.70
C GLY A 99 5.45 3.62 11.69
N TYR A 100 5.22 4.92 11.62
CA TYR A 100 4.31 5.48 10.63
C TYR A 100 4.79 6.84 10.16
N PHE A 101 4.41 7.16 8.93
CA PHE A 101 4.48 8.52 8.40
C PHE A 101 3.12 9.19 8.57
N LYS A 102 3.15 10.50 8.81
CA LYS A 102 1.98 11.36 8.86
C LYS A 102 2.31 12.73 8.29
N TYR A 103 1.38 13.33 7.56
CA TYR A 103 1.51 14.71 7.13
C TYR A 103 1.39 15.67 8.32
N SER A 104 2.31 16.62 8.40
CA SER A 104 2.22 17.76 9.31
C SER A 104 1.19 18.78 8.78
N GLU A 105 0.79 19.73 9.59
CA GLU A 105 -0.07 20.85 9.16
C GLU A 105 0.53 21.65 7.99
N ALA A 106 1.85 21.68 7.86
CA ALA A 106 2.57 22.31 6.76
C ALA A 106 2.67 21.42 5.50
N GLY A 107 1.96 20.27 5.45
CA GLY A 107 1.96 19.35 4.30
C GLY A 107 3.24 18.54 4.12
N THR A 108 4.12 18.48 5.12
CA THR A 108 5.36 17.71 5.08
C THR A 108 5.15 16.34 5.71
N LEU A 109 5.49 15.26 5.01
CA LEU A 109 5.40 13.90 5.51
C LEU A 109 6.54 13.65 6.53
N ARG A 110 6.18 13.33 7.77
CA ARG A 110 7.11 13.10 8.88
C ARG A 110 7.01 11.71 9.42
N TYR A 111 8.16 11.11 9.70
CA TYR A 111 8.26 9.78 10.29
C TYR A 111 8.18 9.81 11.81
N HIS A 112 7.42 8.87 12.38
CA HIS A 112 7.26 8.62 13.80
C HIS A 112 7.65 7.16 14.09
N SER A 113 8.82 6.96 14.66
CA SER A 113 9.29 5.64 15.08
C SER A 113 8.44 5.11 16.23
N LEU A 114 7.99 3.87 16.12
CA LEU A 114 7.30 3.12 17.17
C LEU A 114 8.26 2.13 17.86
N SER A 115 9.20 1.55 17.14
CA SER A 115 10.18 0.59 17.63
C SER A 115 10.97 1.11 18.84
N LYS A 116 11.29 2.39 18.87
CA LYS A 116 12.01 3.05 19.99
C LYS A 116 11.26 3.03 21.32
N PHE A 117 9.96 2.78 21.31
CA PHE A 117 9.15 2.69 22.53
C PHE A 117 9.00 1.27 23.06
N LEU A 118 9.58 0.27 22.39
CA LEU A 118 9.64 -1.09 22.90
C LEU A 118 10.48 -1.14 24.17
N LYS A 119 9.92 -1.70 25.22
CA LYS A 119 10.62 -1.93 26.49
C LYS A 119 11.09 -3.38 26.52
N ASN A 120 12.34 -3.60 26.86
CA ASN A 120 12.93 -4.93 27.11
C ASN A 120 12.86 -5.88 25.91
N PHE A 121 12.80 -5.37 24.70
CA PHE A 121 12.86 -6.15 23.47
C PHE A 121 13.85 -5.54 22.50
N PRO A 122 15.01 -6.14 22.25
CA PRO A 122 15.95 -5.69 21.24
C PRO A 122 15.37 -5.95 19.84
N MET A 123 15.37 -4.95 18.99
CA MET A 123 14.93 -5.08 17.59
C MET A 123 15.98 -5.74 16.68
N GLU A 124 17.12 -6.14 17.22
CA GLU A 124 18.24 -6.72 16.48
C GLU A 124 17.77 -7.90 15.59
N ASN A 125 18.12 -7.83 14.32
CA ASN A 125 17.79 -8.82 13.29
C ASN A 125 16.27 -9.07 13.06
N ASN A 126 15.40 -8.17 13.53
CA ASN A 126 13.96 -8.24 13.26
C ASN A 126 13.60 -7.39 12.06
N GLU A 127 13.14 -8.03 11.00
CA GLU A 127 12.63 -7.39 9.81
C GLU A 127 11.10 -7.51 9.77
N ILE A 128 10.40 -6.40 9.61
CA ILE A 128 8.93 -6.37 9.64
C ILE A 128 8.38 -6.60 8.24
N TRP A 129 7.86 -7.81 8.04
CA TRP A 129 7.37 -8.28 6.74
C TRP A 129 5.89 -8.00 6.49
N ASN A 130 5.11 -7.87 7.55
CA ASN A 130 3.67 -7.68 7.40
C ASN A 130 3.14 -6.70 8.44
N ILE A 131 2.08 -5.99 8.04
CA ILE A 131 1.33 -5.08 8.91
C ILE A 131 -0.15 -5.38 8.71
N VAL A 132 -0.86 -5.65 9.80
CA VAL A 132 -2.30 -5.93 9.77
C VAL A 132 -3.02 -5.13 10.84
N GLU A 133 -4.27 -4.80 10.58
CA GLU A 133 -5.18 -4.25 11.58
C GLU A 133 -6.13 -5.36 12.07
N LEU A 134 -6.29 -5.42 13.38
CA LEU A 134 -7.27 -6.28 14.01
C LEU A 134 -7.81 -5.57 15.28
N ASP A 135 -9.12 -5.50 15.41
CA ASP A 135 -9.82 -4.90 16.57
C ASP A 135 -9.30 -3.49 16.93
N GLY A 136 -9.07 -2.66 15.91
CA GLY A 136 -8.60 -1.28 16.06
C GLY A 136 -7.11 -1.13 16.42
N ARG A 137 -6.37 -2.23 16.51
CA ARG A 137 -4.92 -2.24 16.76
C ARG A 137 -4.15 -2.54 15.49
N ILE A 138 -2.97 -1.98 15.38
CA ILE A 138 -2.01 -2.28 14.32
C ILE A 138 -1.01 -3.30 14.85
N TYR A 139 -0.82 -4.38 14.09
CA TYR A 139 0.14 -5.42 14.38
C TYR A 139 1.24 -5.41 13.34
N PHE A 140 2.47 -5.48 13.80
CA PHE A 140 3.68 -5.58 12.97
C PHE A 140 4.27 -6.97 13.19
N GLN A 141 4.52 -7.69 12.11
CA GLN A 141 5.02 -9.06 12.12
C GLN A 141 6.44 -9.12 11.60
N SER A 142 7.35 -9.68 12.41
CA SER A 142 8.64 -10.21 11.96
C SER A 142 8.59 -11.73 11.86
N PHE A 143 9.70 -12.37 11.51
CA PHE A 143 9.79 -13.83 11.52
C PHE A 143 9.76 -14.43 12.95
N SER A 144 10.23 -13.69 13.93
CA SER A 144 10.42 -14.17 15.31
C SER A 144 9.47 -13.55 16.32
N ALA A 145 8.79 -12.45 15.99
CA ALA A 145 7.99 -11.70 16.94
C ALA A 145 6.81 -10.97 16.29
N TRP A 146 5.83 -10.66 17.12
CA TRP A 146 4.74 -9.75 16.79
C TRP A 146 4.81 -8.54 17.72
N PHE A 147 4.49 -7.40 17.16
CA PHE A 147 4.38 -6.14 17.91
C PHE A 147 3.01 -5.56 17.72
N SER A 148 2.40 -5.03 18.78
CA SER A 148 1.07 -4.40 18.71
C SER A 148 1.16 -2.93 19.08
N TYR A 149 0.35 -2.11 18.40
CA TYR A 149 0.20 -0.69 18.66
C TYR A 149 -1.29 -0.34 18.76
N ASP A 150 -1.73 0.22 19.88
CA ASP A 150 -3.13 0.59 20.15
C ASP A 150 -3.43 2.10 19.96
N GLY A 151 -2.51 2.82 19.30
CA GLY A 151 -2.60 4.26 19.14
C GLY A 151 -1.85 5.05 20.22
N LYS A 152 -1.47 4.41 21.33
CA LYS A 152 -0.77 5.03 22.48
C LYS A 152 0.48 4.25 22.88
N MET A 153 0.40 2.94 22.97
CA MET A 153 1.45 2.07 23.46
C MET A 153 1.84 1.02 22.44
N VAL A 154 3.12 0.70 22.42
CA VAL A 154 3.72 -0.41 21.68
C VAL A 154 4.06 -1.52 22.63
N ARG A 155 3.80 -2.78 22.24
CA ARG A 155 4.13 -3.99 23.00
C ARG A 155 4.66 -5.06 22.07
N ALA A 156 5.68 -5.80 22.51
CA ALA A 156 6.04 -7.10 21.96
C ALA A 156 5.09 -8.16 22.53
N LEU A 157 4.72 -9.16 21.71
CA LEU A 157 3.79 -10.24 22.04
C LEU A 157 4.52 -11.58 22.11
#